data_252199e34522316abee95abe10d2d759
#
_entry.id   252199e34522316abee95abe10d2d759
#
_cell.length_a   1.000
_cell.length_b   1.000
_cell.length_c   1.000
_cell.angle_alpha   90.00
_cell.angle_beta   90.00
_cell.angle_gamma   90.00
#
_symmetry.space_group_name_H-M   'P 1'
#
loop_
_entity.id
_entity.type
_entity.pdbx_description
1 polymer ?
#
loop_
_entity_poly.entity_id
_entity_poly.type
_entity_poly.pdbx_seq_one_letter_code
_entity_poly.pdbx_strand_id
1 'polypeptide(L)'
;MSKDIFNRDMLLISAARFLEEEYGAGALEALAEYKNARNRERWKEIAEETGRRDPEYLFRLFTDRVHEYRVVRKSQKALEVIVTRCAHVENFRRFNAADVGMKMICMGDYAVVEGFNPEISFRRPKTLMDGDECCHFIFELE
;
A
#
# COMPACT_ATOMS: atom_id res chain seq x y z
N MET A 1 -12.87 7.86 -11.47
CA MET A 1 -12.06 6.69 -11.10
C MET A 1 -11.80 5.84 -12.33
N SER A 2 -10.62 5.28 -12.45
CA SER A 2 -10.25 4.41 -13.55
C SER A 2 -10.99 3.07 -13.47
N LYS A 3 -11.56 2.62 -14.59
CA LYS A 3 -12.14 1.28 -14.69
C LYS A 3 -11.12 0.18 -14.40
N ASP A 4 -9.85 0.42 -14.73
CA ASP A 4 -8.78 -0.55 -14.52
C ASP A 4 -8.55 -0.82 -13.03
N ILE A 5 -8.57 0.22 -12.20
CA ILE A 5 -8.41 0.08 -10.75
C ILE A 5 -9.60 -0.70 -10.18
N PHE A 6 -10.81 -0.33 -10.57
CA PHE A 6 -12.02 -1.03 -10.14
C PHE A 6 -11.97 -2.50 -10.52
N ASN A 7 -11.68 -2.81 -11.79
CA ASN A 7 -11.67 -4.18 -12.28
C ASN A 7 -10.59 -5.03 -11.58
N ARG A 8 -9.42 -4.47 -11.34
CA ARG A 8 -8.36 -5.18 -10.62
C ARG A 8 -8.75 -5.45 -9.17
N ASP A 9 -9.37 -4.47 -8.51
CA ASP A 9 -9.83 -4.65 -7.13
C ASP A 9 -10.93 -5.72 -7.05
N MET A 10 -11.87 -5.71 -8.01
CA MET A 10 -12.93 -6.74 -8.05
C MET A 10 -12.35 -8.14 -8.27
N LEU A 11 -11.37 -8.27 -9.17
CA LEU A 11 -10.72 -9.54 -9.40
C LEU A 11 -9.99 -10.01 -8.14
N LEU A 12 -9.29 -9.11 -7.47
CA LEU A 12 -8.57 -9.44 -6.24
C LEU A 12 -9.52 -9.87 -5.12
N ILE A 13 -10.64 -9.16 -4.95
CA ILE A 13 -11.66 -9.53 -3.95
C ILE A 13 -12.20 -10.92 -4.25
N SER A 14 -12.55 -11.20 -5.50
CA SER A 14 -13.08 -12.49 -5.91
C SER A 14 -12.09 -13.62 -5.65
N ALA A 15 -10.82 -13.43 -6.03
CA ALA A 15 -9.77 -14.41 -5.82
C ALA A 15 -9.53 -14.65 -4.32
N ALA A 16 -9.48 -13.59 -3.52
CA ALA A 16 -9.25 -13.69 -2.09
C ALA A 16 -10.39 -14.45 -1.39
N ARG A 17 -11.64 -14.11 -1.71
CA ARG A 17 -12.80 -14.81 -1.13
C ARG A 17 -12.86 -16.27 -1.54
N PHE A 18 -12.56 -16.58 -2.79
CA PHE A 18 -12.47 -17.96 -3.26
C PHE A 18 -11.43 -18.74 -2.46
N LEU A 19 -10.23 -18.18 -2.30
CA LEU A 19 -9.16 -18.84 -1.55
C LEU A 19 -9.53 -19.08 -0.09
N GLU A 20 -10.16 -18.11 0.55
CA GLU A 20 -10.62 -18.26 1.94
C GLU A 20 -11.68 -19.36 2.08
N GLU A 21 -12.63 -19.40 1.15
CA GLU A 21 -13.72 -20.41 1.17
C GLU A 21 -13.18 -21.83 0.94
N GLU A 22 -12.24 -22.00 0.01
CA GLU A 22 -11.72 -23.31 -0.36
C GLU A 22 -10.62 -23.81 0.59
N TYR A 23 -9.77 -22.92 1.09
CA TYR A 23 -8.56 -23.29 1.79
C TYR A 23 -8.45 -22.70 3.20
N GLY A 24 -9.41 -21.88 3.63
CA GLY A 24 -9.43 -21.26 4.94
C GLY A 24 -8.69 -19.92 5.00
N ALA A 25 -8.75 -19.28 6.17
CA ALA A 25 -8.22 -17.95 6.40
C ALA A 25 -6.71 -17.84 6.15
N GLY A 26 -5.96 -18.90 6.40
CA GLY A 26 -4.51 -18.92 6.17
C GLY A 26 -4.10 -18.76 4.72
N ALA A 27 -4.99 -19.04 3.77
CA ALA A 27 -4.70 -18.89 2.34
C ALA A 27 -4.49 -17.41 1.95
N LEU A 28 -5.28 -16.50 2.51
CA LEU A 28 -5.13 -15.08 2.25
C LEU A 28 -3.81 -14.55 2.83
N GLU A 29 -3.47 -14.99 4.03
CA GLU A 29 -2.18 -14.66 4.66
C GLU A 29 -1.01 -15.10 3.78
N ALA A 30 -1.06 -16.34 3.27
CA ALA A 30 -0.02 -16.90 2.41
C ALA A 30 0.10 -16.13 1.09
N LEU A 31 -1.03 -15.73 0.50
CA LEU A 31 -1.04 -14.93 -0.73
C LEU A 31 -0.41 -13.55 -0.49
N ALA A 32 -0.77 -12.90 0.61
CA ALA A 32 -0.21 -11.61 0.98
C ALA A 32 1.30 -11.69 1.21
N GLU A 33 1.77 -12.72 1.90
CA GLU A 33 3.20 -12.96 2.12
C GLU A 33 3.96 -13.14 0.80
N TYR A 34 3.42 -13.94 -0.10
CA TYR A 34 4.00 -14.17 -1.43
C TYR A 34 4.13 -12.85 -2.20
N LYS A 35 3.06 -12.06 -2.25
CA LYS A 35 3.05 -10.76 -2.91
C LYS A 35 4.06 -9.80 -2.28
N ASN A 36 4.11 -9.74 -0.95
CA ASN A 36 4.99 -8.85 -0.22
C ASN A 36 6.47 -9.21 -0.44
N ALA A 37 6.80 -10.50 -0.48
CA ALA A 37 8.16 -10.95 -0.77
C ALA A 37 8.62 -10.50 -2.16
N ARG A 38 7.73 -10.60 -3.16
CA ARG A 38 8.03 -10.14 -4.51
C ARG A 38 8.19 -8.62 -4.59
N ASN A 39 7.34 -7.88 -3.90
CA ASN A 39 7.43 -6.41 -3.85
C ASN A 39 8.70 -5.96 -3.15
N ARG A 40 9.08 -6.62 -2.07
CA ARG A 40 10.33 -6.31 -1.36
C ARG A 40 11.53 -6.47 -2.28
N GLU A 41 11.59 -7.57 -3.01
CA GLU A 41 12.67 -7.84 -3.96
C GLU A 41 12.66 -6.82 -5.10
N ARG A 42 11.49 -6.51 -5.66
CA ARG A 42 11.38 -5.53 -6.75
C ARG A 42 11.84 -4.14 -6.32
N TRP A 43 11.47 -3.71 -5.12
CA TRP A 43 11.87 -2.39 -4.63
C TRP A 43 13.34 -2.32 -4.26
N LYS A 44 13.93 -3.45 -3.86
CA LYS A 44 15.38 -3.57 -3.70
C LYS A 44 16.09 -3.35 -5.04
N GLU A 45 15.60 -3.98 -6.10
CA GLU A 45 16.10 -3.77 -7.46
C GLU A 45 15.98 -2.31 -7.90
N ILE A 46 14.83 -1.68 -7.64
CA ILE A 46 14.61 -0.27 -7.96
C ILE A 46 15.65 0.62 -7.26
N ALA A 47 15.91 0.37 -5.99
CA ALA A 47 16.92 1.12 -5.25
C ALA A 47 18.31 0.94 -5.86
N GLU A 48 18.65 -0.27 -6.24
CA GLU A 48 19.95 -0.58 -6.88
C GLU A 48 20.07 0.08 -8.26
N GLU A 49 19.03 -0.02 -9.09
CA GLU A 49 18.97 0.54 -10.43
C GLU A 49 19.04 2.08 -10.44
N THR A 50 18.38 2.72 -9.48
CA THR A 50 18.28 4.18 -9.42
C THR A 50 19.35 4.83 -8.58
N GLY A 51 19.97 4.08 -7.66
CA GLY A 51 20.87 4.63 -6.65
C GLY A 51 20.14 5.47 -5.60
N ARG A 52 18.81 5.46 -5.59
CA ARG A 52 17.99 6.26 -4.67
C ARG A 52 17.71 5.47 -3.40
N ARG A 53 17.75 6.16 -2.27
CA ARG A 53 17.48 5.58 -0.95
C ARG A 53 16.69 6.54 -0.06
N ASP A 54 16.31 7.68 -0.59
CA ASP A 54 15.67 8.77 0.17
C ASP A 54 14.16 8.64 0.21
N PRO A 55 13.51 9.08 1.30
CA PRO A 55 12.05 9.03 1.41
C PRO A 55 11.32 9.77 0.28
N GLU A 56 11.89 10.86 -0.24
CA GLU A 56 11.26 11.63 -1.32
C GLU A 56 10.94 10.76 -2.54
N TYR A 57 11.78 9.76 -2.83
CA TYR A 57 11.54 8.85 -3.96
C TYR A 57 10.22 8.08 -3.81
N LEU A 58 9.81 7.82 -2.58
CA LEU A 58 8.57 7.09 -2.29
C LEU A 58 7.30 7.92 -2.57
N PHE A 59 7.45 9.20 -2.87
CA PHE A 59 6.31 10.03 -3.26
C PHE A 59 5.58 9.48 -4.48
N ARG A 60 6.23 8.73 -5.33
CA ARG A 60 5.63 8.07 -6.50
C ARG A 60 4.63 6.97 -6.17
N LEU A 61 4.51 6.58 -4.90
CA LEU A 61 3.45 5.68 -4.44
C LEU A 61 2.08 6.36 -4.46
N PHE A 62 2.05 7.70 -4.49
CA PHE A 62 0.83 8.49 -4.47
C PHE A 62 0.55 9.02 -5.88
N THR A 63 -0.65 8.75 -6.39
CA THR A 63 -1.04 9.20 -7.73
C THR A 63 -2.46 9.77 -7.71
N ASP A 64 -2.71 10.77 -8.54
CA ASP A 64 -4.02 11.40 -8.65
C ASP A 64 -5.10 10.43 -9.15
N ARG A 65 -4.70 9.33 -9.79
CA ARG A 65 -5.64 8.30 -10.26
C ARG A 65 -6.25 7.51 -9.11
N VAL A 66 -5.52 7.37 -8.02
CA VAL A 66 -5.91 6.55 -6.87
C VAL A 66 -6.24 7.41 -5.66
N HIS A 67 -5.49 8.49 -5.45
CA HIS A 67 -5.50 9.24 -4.20
C HIS A 67 -5.89 10.71 -4.38
N GLU A 68 -6.64 11.22 -3.40
CA GLU A 68 -6.68 12.65 -3.10
C GLU A 68 -5.83 12.83 -1.86
N TYR A 69 -4.84 13.72 -1.92
CA TYR A 69 -3.84 13.83 -0.86
C TYR A 69 -3.27 15.24 -0.77
N ARG A 70 -2.62 15.53 0.36
CA ARG A 70 -1.77 16.70 0.52
C ARG A 70 -0.43 16.30 1.10
N VAL A 71 0.62 16.97 0.68
CA VAL A 71 1.97 16.74 1.16
C VAL A 71 2.24 17.65 2.34
N VAL A 72 2.65 17.08 3.47
CA VAL A 72 3.02 17.83 4.68
C VAL A 72 4.50 18.12 4.69
N ARG A 73 5.33 17.11 4.38
CA ARG A 73 6.79 17.25 4.24
C ARG A 73 7.26 16.44 3.05
N LYS A 74 8.24 16.97 2.32
CA LYS A 74 8.84 16.26 1.19
C LYS A 74 10.29 16.70 1.03
N SER A 75 11.21 15.85 1.43
CA SER A 75 12.63 16.09 1.35
C SER A 75 13.38 14.75 1.27
N GLN A 76 14.69 14.82 1.14
CA GLN A 76 15.51 13.61 1.16
C GLN A 76 15.55 12.91 2.52
N LYS A 77 15.09 13.58 3.57
CA LYS A 77 15.06 13.03 4.94
C LYS A 77 13.68 12.65 5.41
N ALA A 78 12.63 13.19 4.80
CA ALA A 78 11.27 12.93 5.25
C ALA A 78 10.26 13.08 4.11
N LEU A 79 9.27 12.20 4.12
CA LEU A 79 8.08 12.32 3.31
C LEU A 79 6.90 12.07 4.23
N GLU A 80 6.01 13.05 4.29
CA GLU A 80 4.79 12.94 5.09
C GLU A 80 3.61 13.36 4.21
N VAL A 81 2.64 12.45 4.05
CA VAL A 81 1.50 12.63 3.16
C VAL A 81 0.22 12.24 3.90
N ILE A 82 -0.79 13.07 3.76
CA ILE A 82 -2.14 12.77 4.27
C ILE A 82 -3.04 12.51 3.07
N VAL A 83 -3.56 11.29 3.01
CA VAL A 83 -4.49 10.86 1.96
C VAL A 83 -5.91 10.96 2.52
N THR A 84 -6.74 11.77 1.89
CA THR A 84 -8.13 11.99 2.33
C THR A 84 -9.11 11.11 1.56
N ARG A 85 -8.69 10.56 0.43
CA ARG A 85 -9.51 9.66 -0.38
C ARG A 85 -8.61 8.68 -1.12
N CYS A 86 -9.02 7.41 -1.15
CA CYS A 86 -8.31 6.35 -1.85
C CYS A 86 -9.31 5.47 -2.61
N ALA A 87 -9.10 5.33 -3.92
CA ALA A 87 -9.97 4.54 -4.78
C ALA A 87 -10.06 3.07 -4.34
N HIS A 88 -8.94 2.49 -3.90
CA HIS A 88 -8.93 1.12 -3.37
C HIS A 88 -9.84 0.99 -2.15
N VAL A 89 -9.72 1.92 -1.21
CA VAL A 89 -10.55 1.91 0.01
C VAL A 89 -12.03 1.96 -0.34
N GLU A 90 -12.41 2.84 -1.27
CA GLU A 90 -13.80 2.93 -1.73
C GLU A 90 -14.30 1.61 -2.29
N ASN A 91 -13.51 0.95 -3.14
CA ASN A 91 -13.86 -0.33 -3.75
C ASN A 91 -13.98 -1.44 -2.70
N PHE A 92 -12.99 -1.60 -1.84
CA PHE A 92 -12.98 -2.68 -0.85
C PHE A 92 -14.06 -2.50 0.20
N ARG A 93 -14.31 -1.29 0.66
CA ARG A 93 -15.37 -1.04 1.64
C ARG A 93 -16.76 -1.23 1.02
N ARG A 94 -16.96 -0.79 -0.22
CA ARG A 94 -18.24 -0.94 -0.94
C ARG A 94 -18.67 -2.41 -1.03
N PHE A 95 -17.72 -3.32 -1.20
CA PHE A 95 -18.01 -4.75 -1.34
C PHE A 95 -17.73 -5.55 -0.07
N ASN A 96 -17.70 -4.88 1.08
CA ASN A 96 -17.49 -5.49 2.39
C ASN A 96 -16.22 -6.34 2.43
N ALA A 97 -15.14 -5.81 1.86
CA ALA A 97 -13.86 -6.49 1.74
C ALA A 97 -12.69 -5.66 2.29
N ALA A 98 -12.95 -4.80 3.28
CA ALA A 98 -11.90 -3.98 3.90
C ALA A 98 -10.79 -4.84 4.53
N ASP A 99 -11.11 -6.01 5.06
CA ASP A 99 -10.15 -6.97 5.58
C ASP A 99 -9.18 -7.45 4.50
N VAL A 100 -9.69 -7.77 3.31
CA VAL A 100 -8.88 -8.14 2.15
C VAL A 100 -8.03 -6.94 1.70
N GLY A 101 -8.65 -5.76 1.61
CA GLY A 101 -7.95 -4.53 1.22
C GLY A 101 -6.81 -4.19 2.14
N MET A 102 -7.00 -4.32 3.45
CA MET A 102 -5.94 -4.08 4.42
C MET A 102 -4.76 -5.01 4.17
N LYS A 103 -5.00 -6.31 4.07
CA LYS A 103 -3.95 -7.33 3.89
C LYS A 103 -3.26 -7.24 2.52
N MET A 104 -4.03 -7.04 1.47
CA MET A 104 -3.51 -7.15 0.10
C MET A 104 -3.02 -5.83 -0.49
N ILE A 105 -3.53 -4.70 0.01
CA ILE A 105 -3.17 -3.38 -0.51
C ILE A 105 -2.39 -2.58 0.54
N CYS A 106 -3.03 -2.28 1.67
CA CYS A 106 -2.48 -1.31 2.63
C CYS A 106 -1.21 -1.81 3.34
N MET A 107 -1.19 -3.06 3.75
CA MET A 107 -0.02 -3.62 4.45
C MET A 107 1.18 -3.85 3.53
N GLY A 108 0.95 -3.87 2.22
CA GLY A 108 2.03 -4.01 1.24
C GLY A 108 3.04 -2.87 1.25
N ASP A 109 2.65 -1.70 1.75
CA ASP A 109 3.54 -0.54 1.81
C ASP A 109 4.76 -0.79 2.71
N TYR A 110 4.61 -1.59 3.75
CA TYR A 110 5.73 -1.96 4.63
C TYR A 110 6.79 -2.75 3.88
N ALA A 111 6.37 -3.69 3.02
CA ALA A 111 7.29 -4.48 2.20
C ALA A 111 8.02 -3.60 1.16
N VAL A 112 7.32 -2.62 0.59
CA VAL A 112 7.90 -1.66 -0.34
C VAL A 112 9.03 -0.87 0.33
N VAL A 113 8.77 -0.31 1.50
CA VAL A 113 9.74 0.48 2.24
C VAL A 113 10.93 -0.37 2.66
N GLU A 114 10.67 -1.56 3.18
CA GLU A 114 11.71 -2.51 3.62
C GLU A 114 12.63 -2.90 2.47
N GLY A 115 12.08 -3.15 1.29
CA GLY A 115 12.86 -3.46 0.10
C GLY A 115 13.67 -2.28 -0.40
N PHE A 116 13.04 -1.09 -0.43
CA PHE A 116 13.67 0.12 -0.95
C PHE A 116 14.82 0.59 -0.05
N ASN A 117 14.55 0.75 1.24
CA ASN A 117 15.56 1.13 2.23
C ASN A 117 15.09 0.77 3.64
N PRO A 118 15.60 -0.32 4.24
CA PRO A 118 15.17 -0.74 5.58
C PRO A 118 15.53 0.24 6.70
N GLU A 119 16.37 1.24 6.43
CA GLU A 119 16.71 2.28 7.40
C GLU A 119 15.63 3.37 7.49
N ILE A 120 14.71 3.43 6.51
CA ILE A 120 13.58 4.37 6.58
C ILE A 120 12.59 3.87 7.64
N SER A 121 12.28 4.74 8.59
CA SER A 121 11.20 4.50 9.54
C SER A 121 9.87 4.84 8.86
N PHE A 122 8.99 3.85 8.74
CA PHE A 122 7.66 4.05 8.17
C PHE A 122 6.59 3.85 9.24
N ARG A 123 5.73 4.85 9.41
CA ARG A 123 4.59 4.81 10.31
C ARG A 123 3.32 5.25 9.57
N ARG A 124 2.22 4.59 9.86
CA ARG A 124 0.90 4.99 9.35
C ARG A 124 -0.10 4.91 10.50
N PRO A 125 -0.16 5.95 11.36
CA PRO A 125 -1.01 5.92 12.55
C PRO A 125 -2.51 5.97 12.26
N LYS A 126 -2.91 6.43 11.07
CA LYS A 126 -4.31 6.44 10.63
C LYS A 126 -4.41 5.81 9.26
N THR A 127 -5.47 5.03 9.03
CA THR A 127 -5.69 4.30 7.79
C THR A 127 -7.18 4.33 7.42
N LEU A 128 -7.49 4.85 6.24
CA LEU A 128 -8.86 4.90 5.72
C LEU A 128 -9.52 3.53 5.68
N MET A 129 -8.75 2.49 5.33
CA MET A 129 -9.27 1.12 5.24
C MET A 129 -9.77 0.60 6.60
N ASP A 130 -9.20 1.08 7.71
CA ASP A 130 -9.64 0.78 9.07
C ASP A 130 -10.80 1.65 9.54
N GLY A 131 -11.23 2.62 8.73
CA GLY A 131 -12.33 3.52 9.07
C GLY A 131 -11.91 4.87 9.62
N ASP A 132 -10.61 5.17 9.64
CA ASP A 132 -10.14 6.50 10.03
C ASP A 132 -10.50 7.54 8.96
N GLU A 133 -10.44 8.81 9.30
CA GLU A 133 -10.77 9.91 8.38
C GLU A 133 -9.72 10.17 7.30
N CYS A 134 -8.55 9.56 7.42
CA CYS A 134 -7.47 9.71 6.45
C CYS A 134 -6.47 8.55 6.59
N CYS A 135 -5.55 8.46 5.62
CA CYS A 135 -4.31 7.72 5.80
C CYS A 135 -3.20 8.73 6.07
N HIS A 136 -2.47 8.55 7.14
CA HIS A 136 -1.36 9.44 7.50
C HIS A 136 -0.05 8.66 7.34
N PHE A 137 0.67 8.94 6.24
CA PHE A 137 1.92 8.27 5.90
C PHE A 137 3.11 9.10 6.37
N ILE A 138 4.00 8.51 7.13
CA ILE A 138 5.21 9.18 7.64
C ILE A 138 6.42 8.30 7.37
N PHE A 139 7.30 8.78 6.48
CA PHE A 139 8.55 8.12 6.12
C PHE A 139 9.71 9.02 6.56
N GLU A 140 10.58 8.51 7.40
CA GLU A 140 11.68 9.31 7.94
C GLU A 140 13.01 8.57 7.86
N LEU A 141 14.05 9.29 7.49
CA LEU A 141 15.43 8.79 7.42
C LEU A 141 16.32 9.71 8.25
N GLU A 142 17.08 9.14 9.14
CA GLU A 142 18.05 9.88 9.99
C GLU A 142 19.30 10.34 9.23
#